data_a87b1860db16a9ad17ee0be228beaae0
#
_entry.id   a87b1860db16a9ad17ee0be228beaae0
#
_cell.length_a   1.000
_cell.length_b   1.000
_cell.length_c   1.000
_cell.angle_alpha   90.00
_cell.angle_beta   90.00
_cell.angle_gamma   90.00
#
_symmetry.space_group_name_H-M   'P 1'
#
loop_
_entity.id
_entity.type
_entity.pdbx_description
1 polymer ?
#
loop_
_entity_poly.entity_id
_entity_poly.type
_entity_poly.pdbx_seq_one_letter_code
_entity_poly.pdbx_strand_id
1 'polypeptide(L)'
;MLDANIKAQLKAYLEKLQRPIELVASLDDGAKAQELRSLLGDIAELSNKVTLRDDGQHALRPSFGVAEPGQVPRIHFAGIPMGHEFTSLVLALLQTGGHPPKVDAAVIEQIKALPGKFEFETFISLSCHNCPDVVQALNLMAVLNPGVTSTMIDGAMFQNVVNERRIMAVPTVFLNGAEFGQGRMTIEEIVAKLDTGAAARAADEIKAK
;
A
#
# COMPACT_ATOMS: atom_id res chain seq x y z
N MET A 1 13.05 17.01 -4.68
CA MET A 1 11.98 16.91 -3.69
C MET A 1 12.46 16.43 -2.33
N LEU A 2 13.30 15.42 -2.28
CA LEU A 2 13.90 14.98 -1.02
C LEU A 2 15.10 15.85 -0.64
N ASP A 3 15.22 16.25 0.64
CA ASP A 3 16.40 16.95 1.10
C ASP A 3 17.60 15.98 1.25
N ALA A 4 18.79 16.54 1.49
CA ALA A 4 20.01 15.74 1.54
C ALA A 4 20.01 14.70 2.67
N ASN A 5 19.45 15.05 3.83
CA ASN A 5 19.36 14.14 4.97
C ASN A 5 18.44 12.97 4.69
N ILE A 6 17.27 13.23 4.13
CA ILE A 6 16.30 12.20 3.78
C ILE A 6 16.86 11.29 2.69
N LYS A 7 17.53 11.86 1.67
CA LYS A 7 18.20 11.07 0.62
C LYS A 7 19.25 10.14 1.20
N ALA A 8 20.07 10.63 2.14
CA ALA A 8 21.09 9.81 2.78
C ALA A 8 20.47 8.65 3.57
N GLN A 9 19.42 8.93 4.34
CA GLN A 9 18.71 7.91 5.10
C GLN A 9 18.05 6.87 4.17
N LEU A 10 17.38 7.33 3.13
CA LEU A 10 16.70 6.44 2.18
C LEU A 10 17.72 5.59 1.42
N LYS A 11 18.84 6.16 1.02
CA LYS A 11 19.92 5.40 0.37
C LYS A 11 20.41 4.27 1.27
N ALA A 12 20.60 4.54 2.56
CA ALA A 12 21.02 3.53 3.52
C ALA A 12 19.98 2.42 3.68
N TYR A 13 18.69 2.76 3.71
CA TYR A 13 17.61 1.77 3.73
C TYR A 13 17.62 0.92 2.46
N LEU A 14 17.79 1.53 1.28
CA LEU A 14 17.77 0.82 0.00
C LEU A 14 18.94 -0.15 -0.17
N GLU A 15 20.02 0.02 0.59
CA GLU A 15 21.11 -0.97 0.64
C GLU A 15 20.65 -2.33 1.18
N LYS A 16 19.53 -2.37 1.91
CA LYS A 16 18.94 -3.59 2.44
C LYS A 16 18.09 -4.37 1.43
N LEU A 17 17.86 -3.82 0.24
CA LEU A 17 17.13 -4.52 -0.82
C LEU A 17 17.88 -5.79 -1.21
N GLN A 18 17.20 -6.92 -1.14
CA GLN A 18 17.74 -8.22 -1.53
C GLN A 18 17.48 -8.53 -2.99
N ARG A 19 16.45 -7.90 -3.58
CA ARG A 19 16.05 -8.09 -4.98
C ARG A 19 15.72 -6.74 -5.60
N PRO A 20 15.83 -6.64 -6.94
CA PRO A 20 15.39 -5.44 -7.65
C PRO A 20 13.89 -5.19 -7.44
N ILE A 21 13.51 -3.93 -7.47
CA ILE A 21 12.12 -3.51 -7.46
C ILE A 21 11.87 -2.51 -8.58
N GLU A 22 10.61 -2.34 -8.93
CA GLU A 22 10.17 -1.45 -9.99
C GLU A 22 9.07 -0.54 -9.47
N LEU A 23 9.21 0.75 -9.76
CA LEU A 23 8.18 1.74 -9.49
C LEU A 23 7.43 1.98 -10.78
N VAL A 24 6.11 1.82 -10.76
CA VAL A 24 5.24 1.97 -11.93
C VAL A 24 4.32 3.16 -11.72
N ALA A 25 4.64 4.29 -12.34
CA ALA A 25 3.89 5.52 -12.18
C ALA A 25 2.73 5.60 -13.17
N SER A 26 1.58 6.08 -12.68
CA SER A 26 0.41 6.44 -13.47
C SER A 26 0.18 7.92 -13.25
N LEU A 27 0.57 8.73 -14.23
CA LEU A 27 0.64 10.18 -14.10
C LEU A 27 -0.35 10.88 -15.03
N ASP A 28 -0.80 12.05 -14.60
CA ASP A 28 -1.49 13.03 -15.44
C ASP A 28 -0.57 14.23 -15.71
N ASP A 29 -1.10 15.33 -16.21
CA ASP A 29 -0.32 16.52 -16.56
C ASP A 29 -0.29 17.57 -15.43
N GLY A 30 -0.79 17.24 -14.26
CA GLY A 30 -0.92 18.17 -13.14
C GLY A 30 0.37 18.41 -12.38
N ALA A 31 0.36 19.43 -11.54
CA ALA A 31 1.51 19.80 -10.71
C ALA A 31 1.86 18.69 -9.72
N LYS A 32 0.86 18.01 -9.17
CA LYS A 32 1.10 16.89 -8.24
C LYS A 32 1.75 15.69 -8.92
N ALA A 33 1.41 15.45 -10.19
CA ALA A 33 2.08 14.41 -10.99
C ALA A 33 3.56 14.73 -11.19
N GLN A 34 3.92 15.98 -11.38
CA GLN A 34 5.31 16.41 -11.50
C GLN A 34 6.07 16.25 -10.18
N GLU A 35 5.42 16.58 -9.05
CA GLU A 35 6.00 16.36 -7.72
C GLU A 35 6.26 14.86 -7.49
N LEU A 36 5.30 14.02 -7.83
CA LEU A 36 5.45 12.57 -7.70
C LEU A 36 6.56 12.04 -8.60
N ARG A 37 6.61 12.49 -9.85
CA ARG A 37 7.70 12.10 -10.77
C ARG A 37 9.06 12.46 -10.19
N SER A 38 9.19 13.65 -9.59
CA SER A 38 10.41 14.10 -8.96
C SER A 38 10.82 13.19 -7.80
N LEU A 39 9.85 12.84 -6.94
CA LEU A 39 10.09 11.92 -5.81
C LEU A 39 10.57 10.56 -6.30
N LEU A 40 9.87 9.98 -7.26
CA LEU A 40 10.20 8.64 -7.79
C LEU A 40 11.55 8.64 -8.50
N GLY A 41 11.88 9.71 -9.23
CA GLY A 41 13.19 9.88 -9.85
C GLY A 41 14.31 9.95 -8.82
N ASP A 42 14.10 10.70 -7.75
CA ASP A 42 15.06 10.77 -6.63
C ASP A 42 15.31 9.39 -6.03
N ILE A 43 14.24 8.62 -5.81
CA ILE A 43 14.36 7.26 -5.25
C ILE A 43 15.14 6.35 -6.19
N ALA A 44 14.81 6.37 -7.48
CA ALA A 44 15.47 5.51 -8.47
C ALA A 44 16.95 5.82 -8.62
N GLU A 45 17.36 7.07 -8.43
CA GLU A 45 18.76 7.47 -8.47
C GLU A 45 19.58 6.98 -7.26
N LEU A 46 18.93 6.67 -6.14
CA LEU A 46 19.60 6.26 -4.91
C LEU A 46 20.04 4.80 -4.90
N SER A 47 19.53 3.97 -5.81
CA SER A 47 19.87 2.55 -5.86
C SER A 47 19.73 2.01 -7.28
N ASN A 48 20.71 1.23 -7.72
CA ASN A 48 20.65 0.53 -9.01
C ASN A 48 19.66 -0.64 -9.01
N LYS A 49 19.11 -0.99 -7.84
CA LYS A 49 18.06 -2.01 -7.72
C LYS A 49 16.68 -1.46 -7.89
N VAL A 50 16.52 -0.14 -8.00
CA VAL A 50 15.24 0.53 -8.19
C VAL A 50 15.16 1.09 -9.61
N THR A 51 14.15 0.66 -10.36
CA THR A 51 13.86 1.21 -11.69
C THR A 51 12.51 1.90 -11.68
N LEU A 52 12.30 2.82 -12.62
CA LEU A 52 11.09 3.61 -12.75
C LEU A 52 10.51 3.47 -14.14
N ARG A 53 9.22 3.12 -14.22
CA ARG A 53 8.40 3.21 -15.44
C ARG A 53 7.26 4.20 -15.21
N ASP A 54 6.81 4.86 -16.26
CA ASP A 54 5.71 5.81 -16.20
C ASP A 54 4.53 5.44 -17.12
N ASP A 55 4.43 4.18 -17.47
CA ASP A 55 3.38 3.62 -18.34
C ASP A 55 2.25 2.92 -17.56
N GLY A 56 2.11 3.23 -16.28
CA GLY A 56 1.06 2.67 -15.44
C GLY A 56 -0.34 3.11 -15.89
N GLN A 57 -1.33 2.26 -15.63
CA GLN A 57 -2.71 2.45 -16.04
C GLN A 57 -3.69 2.47 -14.86
N HIS A 58 -3.23 2.90 -13.69
CA HIS A 58 -4.09 3.01 -12.52
C HIS A 58 -5.18 4.07 -12.74
N ALA A 59 -6.38 3.79 -12.26
CA ALA A 59 -7.52 4.69 -12.42
C ALA A 59 -7.33 6.02 -11.68
N LEU A 60 -6.66 5.99 -10.52
CA LEU A 60 -6.35 7.20 -9.76
C LEU A 60 -4.98 7.74 -10.18
N ARG A 61 -4.96 9.02 -10.58
CA ARG A 61 -3.74 9.69 -11.04
C ARG A 61 -3.60 11.04 -10.35
N PRO A 62 -2.41 11.42 -9.86
CA PRO A 62 -1.16 10.67 -9.92
C PRO A 62 -1.10 9.57 -8.87
N SER A 63 -0.49 8.46 -9.24
CA SER A 63 -0.25 7.33 -8.35
C SER A 63 0.97 6.53 -8.83
N PHE A 64 1.43 5.60 -8.00
CA PHE A 64 2.45 4.65 -8.44
C PHE A 64 2.28 3.33 -7.71
N GLY A 65 2.72 2.28 -8.38
CA GLY A 65 2.77 0.95 -7.80
C GLY A 65 4.21 0.54 -7.50
N VAL A 66 4.37 -0.37 -6.56
CA VAL A 66 5.65 -0.98 -6.21
C VAL A 66 5.54 -2.46 -6.52
N ALA A 67 6.48 -2.98 -7.31
CA ALA A 67 6.45 -4.37 -7.77
C ALA A 67 7.85 -4.94 -7.93
N GLU A 68 7.94 -6.26 -8.02
CA GLU A 68 9.11 -6.91 -8.61
C GLU A 68 9.10 -6.63 -10.12
N PRO A 69 10.28 -6.51 -10.77
CA PRO A 69 10.33 -6.19 -12.19
C PRO A 69 9.51 -7.16 -13.04
N GLY A 70 8.70 -6.61 -13.93
CA GLY A 70 7.84 -7.39 -14.81
C GLY A 70 6.55 -7.91 -14.21
N GLN A 71 6.34 -7.69 -12.92
CA GLN A 71 5.11 -8.10 -12.23
C GLN A 71 4.09 -6.97 -12.16
N VAL A 72 2.82 -7.32 -12.05
CA VAL A 72 1.75 -6.34 -11.82
C VAL A 72 1.86 -5.85 -10.37
N PRO A 73 1.90 -4.54 -10.13
CA PRO A 73 1.95 -4.03 -8.77
C PRO A 73 0.73 -4.41 -7.93
N ARG A 74 0.98 -4.83 -6.71
CA ARG A 74 -0.08 -5.11 -5.73
C ARG A 74 -0.13 -4.05 -4.63
N ILE A 75 0.89 -3.20 -4.54
CA ILE A 75 0.91 -2.05 -3.64
C ILE A 75 0.86 -0.79 -4.50
N HIS A 76 -0.10 0.09 -4.21
CA HIS A 76 -0.21 1.39 -4.87
C HIS A 76 -0.31 2.51 -3.84
N PHE A 77 0.28 3.64 -4.19
CA PHE A 77 0.13 4.89 -3.46
C PHE A 77 -0.54 5.90 -4.40
N ALA A 78 -1.80 6.21 -4.15
CA ALA A 78 -2.51 7.27 -4.87
C ALA A 78 -2.32 8.57 -4.09
N GLY A 79 -1.25 9.27 -4.43
CA GLY A 79 -0.77 10.45 -3.75
C GLY A 79 0.75 10.43 -3.62
N ILE A 80 1.26 11.32 -2.79
CA ILE A 80 2.70 11.47 -2.54
C ILE A 80 2.97 11.08 -1.08
N PRO A 81 3.49 9.86 -0.81
CA PRO A 81 3.60 9.34 0.55
C PRO A 81 4.75 9.98 1.32
N MET A 82 4.54 11.20 1.74
CA MET A 82 5.43 11.97 2.60
C MET A 82 4.74 12.16 3.96
N GLY A 83 5.28 13.03 4.81
CA GLY A 83 4.73 13.23 6.14
C GLY A 83 4.71 11.91 6.94
N HIS A 84 3.59 11.59 7.55
CA HIS A 84 3.45 10.37 8.35
C HIS A 84 3.46 9.08 7.52
N GLU A 85 3.29 9.17 6.18
CA GLU A 85 3.30 8.00 5.31
C GLU A 85 4.67 7.71 4.67
N PHE A 86 5.70 8.50 5.00
CA PHE A 86 7.04 8.25 4.46
C PHE A 86 7.59 6.88 4.90
N THR A 87 7.38 6.51 6.15
CA THR A 87 7.76 5.17 6.64
C THR A 87 7.02 4.07 5.91
N SER A 88 5.75 4.30 5.58
CA SER A 88 4.97 3.33 4.79
C SER A 88 5.59 3.12 3.40
N LEU A 89 6.05 4.20 2.78
CA LEU A 89 6.78 4.11 1.51
C LEU A 89 8.05 3.28 1.66
N VAL A 90 8.88 3.58 2.65
CA VAL A 90 10.15 2.88 2.89
C VAL A 90 9.90 1.38 3.08
N LEU A 91 8.94 1.01 3.92
CA LEU A 91 8.62 -0.39 4.17
C LEU A 91 8.08 -1.11 2.93
N ALA A 92 7.26 -0.43 2.12
CA ALA A 92 6.77 -1.00 0.87
C ALA A 92 7.92 -1.34 -0.08
N LEU A 93 8.89 -0.44 -0.20
CA LEU A 93 10.08 -0.68 -1.04
C LEU A 93 10.90 -1.85 -0.50
N LEU A 94 11.20 -1.85 0.79
CA LEU A 94 12.05 -2.88 1.40
C LEU A 94 11.40 -4.25 1.38
N GLN A 95 10.12 -4.34 1.75
CA GLN A 95 9.42 -5.62 1.83
C GLN A 95 9.17 -6.22 0.46
N THR A 96 8.85 -5.40 -0.54
CA THR A 96 8.76 -5.85 -1.93
C THR A 96 10.11 -6.37 -2.42
N GLY A 97 11.20 -5.75 -1.98
CA GLY A 97 12.56 -6.15 -2.31
C GLY A 97 13.14 -7.26 -1.45
N GLY A 98 12.32 -7.97 -0.69
CA GLY A 98 12.72 -9.16 0.04
C GLY A 98 13.15 -8.96 1.48
N HIS A 99 13.08 -7.75 2.01
CA HIS A 99 13.40 -7.52 3.42
C HIS A 99 12.34 -8.20 4.31
N PRO A 100 12.75 -9.02 5.30
CA PRO A 100 11.78 -9.78 6.09
C PRO A 100 10.92 -8.87 6.99
N PRO A 101 9.62 -9.17 7.12
CA PRO A 101 8.72 -8.40 7.99
C PRO A 101 8.94 -8.76 9.46
N LYS A 102 8.64 -7.81 10.34
CA LYS A 102 8.68 -8.00 11.79
C LYS A 102 7.29 -8.36 12.31
N VAL A 103 6.80 -9.52 11.92
CA VAL A 103 5.48 -10.04 12.29
C VAL A 103 5.64 -11.51 12.67
N ASP A 104 4.82 -12.00 13.60
CA ASP A 104 4.85 -13.37 14.03
C ASP A 104 4.65 -14.34 12.85
N ALA A 105 5.42 -15.43 12.85
CA ALA A 105 5.37 -16.44 11.80
C ALA A 105 3.95 -17.02 11.62
N ALA A 106 3.20 -17.18 12.72
CA ALA A 106 1.82 -17.66 12.66
C ALA A 106 0.91 -16.71 11.87
N VAL A 107 1.05 -15.39 12.06
CA VAL A 107 0.29 -14.38 11.34
C VAL A 107 0.67 -14.39 9.86
N ILE A 108 1.94 -14.51 9.54
CA ILE A 108 2.44 -14.61 8.16
C ILE A 108 1.77 -15.80 7.46
N GLU A 109 1.74 -16.96 8.09
CA GLU A 109 1.12 -18.15 7.52
C GLU A 109 -0.39 -17.98 7.34
N GLN A 110 -1.06 -17.34 8.29
CA GLN A 110 -2.49 -17.03 8.15
C GLN A 110 -2.76 -16.13 6.94
N ILE A 111 -1.93 -15.11 6.74
CA ILE A 111 -2.06 -14.20 5.59
C ILE A 111 -1.87 -14.96 4.28
N LYS A 112 -0.81 -15.77 4.20
CA LYS A 112 -0.51 -16.56 3.01
C LYS A 112 -1.62 -17.55 2.66
N ALA A 113 -2.33 -18.04 3.67
CA ALA A 113 -3.39 -19.03 3.51
C ALA A 113 -4.76 -18.44 3.16
N LEU A 114 -4.94 -17.11 3.22
CA LEU A 114 -6.21 -16.48 2.89
C LEU A 114 -6.59 -16.76 1.43
N PRO A 115 -7.72 -17.42 1.17
CA PRO A 115 -8.13 -17.74 -0.20
C PRO A 115 -8.96 -16.61 -0.82
N GLY A 116 -8.80 -16.39 -2.12
CA GLY A 116 -9.60 -15.43 -2.87
C GLY A 116 -8.87 -14.14 -3.15
N LYS A 117 -9.62 -13.12 -3.56
CA LYS A 117 -9.11 -11.82 -3.93
C LYS A 117 -9.58 -10.77 -2.95
N PHE A 118 -8.62 -10.00 -2.42
CA PHE A 118 -8.86 -8.94 -1.45
C PHE A 118 -8.27 -7.65 -2.00
N GLU A 119 -9.14 -6.76 -2.46
CA GLU A 119 -8.74 -5.45 -2.95
C GLU A 119 -9.01 -4.41 -1.88
N PHE A 120 -7.97 -3.99 -1.18
CA PHE A 120 -8.05 -2.99 -0.12
C PHE A 120 -7.75 -1.60 -0.64
N GLU A 121 -8.54 -0.64 -0.21
CA GLU A 121 -8.30 0.78 -0.42
C GLU A 121 -8.38 1.48 0.92
N THR A 122 -7.34 2.26 1.26
CA THR A 122 -7.26 2.95 2.54
C THR A 122 -7.18 4.45 2.31
N PHE A 123 -8.18 5.17 2.75
CA PHE A 123 -8.20 6.62 2.70
C PHE A 123 -7.47 7.19 3.90
N ILE A 124 -6.51 8.07 3.64
CA ILE A 124 -5.64 8.64 4.66
C ILE A 124 -5.52 10.16 4.52
N SER A 125 -4.91 10.75 5.54
CA SER A 125 -4.34 12.09 5.49
C SER A 125 -2.85 11.98 5.84
N LEU A 126 -2.00 12.76 5.19
CA LEU A 126 -0.56 12.71 5.47
C LEU A 126 -0.20 13.19 6.89
N SER A 127 -1.11 13.85 7.57
CA SER A 127 -0.95 14.29 8.97
C SER A 127 -1.62 13.36 9.99
N CYS A 128 -2.21 12.27 9.54
CA CYS A 128 -2.92 11.31 10.39
C CYS A 128 -1.95 10.37 11.09
N HIS A 129 -1.98 10.33 12.43
CA HIS A 129 -1.10 9.46 13.23
C HIS A 129 -1.50 7.99 13.21
N ASN A 130 -2.78 7.70 13.00
CA ASN A 130 -3.31 6.33 13.03
C ASN A 130 -3.34 5.64 11.67
N CYS A 131 -3.10 6.39 10.60
CA CYS A 131 -3.15 5.87 9.24
C CYS A 131 -1.98 4.96 8.87
N PRO A 132 -0.72 5.28 9.23
CA PRO A 132 0.43 4.49 8.79
C PRO A 132 0.38 3.01 9.20
N ASP A 133 -0.06 2.71 10.41
CA ASP A 133 -0.14 1.32 10.88
C ASP A 133 -1.06 0.47 9.99
N VAL A 134 -2.19 1.05 9.57
CA VAL A 134 -3.16 0.37 8.71
C VAL A 134 -2.58 0.19 7.30
N VAL A 135 -2.01 1.24 6.73
CA VAL A 135 -1.39 1.20 5.39
C VAL A 135 -0.29 0.14 5.35
N GLN A 136 0.60 0.15 6.35
CA GLN A 136 1.73 -0.78 6.42
C GLN A 136 1.26 -2.23 6.57
N ALA A 137 0.22 -2.46 7.38
CA ALA A 137 -0.35 -3.80 7.56
C ALA A 137 -0.90 -4.35 6.24
N LEU A 138 -1.69 -3.56 5.53
CA LEU A 138 -2.30 -3.97 4.27
C LEU A 138 -1.27 -4.13 3.16
N ASN A 139 -0.26 -3.27 3.11
CA ASN A 139 0.84 -3.39 2.15
C ASN A 139 1.62 -4.69 2.38
N LEU A 140 1.89 -5.02 3.64
CA LEU A 140 2.58 -6.28 3.96
C LEU A 140 1.75 -7.48 3.53
N MET A 141 0.43 -7.45 3.75
CA MET A 141 -0.46 -8.52 3.29
C MET A 141 -0.37 -8.68 1.77
N ALA A 142 -0.28 -7.58 1.02
CA ALA A 142 -0.13 -7.62 -0.43
C ALA A 142 1.22 -8.24 -0.85
N VAL A 143 2.30 -8.01 -0.09
CA VAL A 143 3.59 -8.64 -0.33
C VAL A 143 3.50 -10.15 -0.11
N LEU A 144 2.81 -10.57 0.95
CA LEU A 144 2.77 -11.98 1.38
C LEU A 144 1.77 -12.84 0.62
N ASN A 145 0.72 -12.24 0.05
CA ASN A 145 -0.35 -13.00 -0.61
C ASN A 145 -0.66 -12.38 -1.96
N PRO A 146 -0.47 -13.11 -3.07
CA PRO A 146 -0.73 -12.59 -4.41
C PRO A 146 -2.19 -12.26 -4.70
N GLY A 147 -3.12 -12.73 -3.88
CA GLY A 147 -4.54 -12.37 -3.98
C GLY A 147 -4.90 -11.04 -3.31
N VAL A 148 -3.94 -10.41 -2.62
CA VAL A 148 -4.18 -9.15 -1.91
C VAL A 148 -3.57 -7.98 -2.69
N THR A 149 -4.37 -6.92 -2.88
CA THR A 149 -3.89 -5.63 -3.37
C THR A 149 -4.20 -4.57 -2.32
N SER A 150 -3.34 -3.56 -2.23
CA SER A 150 -3.47 -2.48 -1.26
C SER A 150 -3.19 -1.16 -1.93
N THR A 151 -4.14 -0.23 -1.86
CA THR A 151 -3.99 1.12 -2.38
C THR A 151 -4.18 2.14 -1.27
N MET A 152 -3.14 2.90 -0.97
CA MET A 152 -3.25 4.08 -0.11
C MET A 152 -3.82 5.24 -0.95
N ILE A 153 -4.83 5.92 -0.45
CA ILE A 153 -5.42 7.07 -1.14
C ILE A 153 -5.35 8.30 -0.24
N ASP A 154 -4.62 9.31 -0.68
CA ASP A 154 -4.59 10.60 0.00
C ASP A 154 -5.88 11.35 -0.28
N GLY A 155 -6.74 11.46 0.74
CA GLY A 155 -8.04 12.10 0.60
C GLY A 155 -7.97 13.57 0.18
N ALA A 156 -6.90 14.28 0.53
CA ALA A 156 -6.72 15.67 0.15
C ALA A 156 -6.51 15.83 -1.37
N MET A 157 -5.88 14.86 -2.00
CA MET A 157 -5.66 14.86 -3.46
C MET A 157 -6.85 14.31 -4.24
N PHE A 158 -7.69 13.51 -3.62
CA PHE A 158 -8.81 12.82 -4.27
C PHE A 158 -10.14 13.13 -3.59
N GLN A 159 -10.42 14.41 -3.40
CA GLN A 159 -11.63 14.88 -2.70
C GLN A 159 -12.93 14.37 -3.34
N ASN A 160 -12.98 14.26 -4.66
CA ASN A 160 -14.15 13.75 -5.37
C ASN A 160 -14.45 12.30 -4.95
N VAL A 161 -13.44 11.46 -4.79
CA VAL A 161 -13.62 10.08 -4.35
C VAL A 161 -14.07 10.04 -2.89
N VAL A 162 -13.48 10.88 -2.04
CA VAL A 162 -13.88 11.03 -0.63
C VAL A 162 -15.37 11.39 -0.54
N ASN A 163 -15.82 12.34 -1.36
CA ASN A 163 -17.22 12.78 -1.37
C ASN A 163 -18.16 11.68 -1.88
N GLU A 164 -17.79 11.00 -2.95
CA GLU A 164 -18.59 9.89 -3.52
C GLU A 164 -18.78 8.76 -2.51
N ARG A 165 -17.75 8.42 -1.78
CA ARG A 165 -17.79 7.32 -0.79
C ARG A 165 -18.22 7.77 0.60
N ARG A 166 -18.53 9.04 0.77
CA ARG A 166 -19.02 9.63 2.04
C ARG A 166 -18.06 9.37 3.20
N ILE A 167 -16.77 9.55 2.97
CA ILE A 167 -15.74 9.30 3.98
C ILE A 167 -15.70 10.48 4.94
N MET A 168 -15.90 10.20 6.22
CA MET A 168 -16.01 11.21 7.27
C MET A 168 -14.79 11.23 8.19
N ALA A 169 -13.96 10.20 8.16
CA ALA A 169 -12.82 10.08 9.05
C ALA A 169 -11.72 9.25 8.38
N VAL A 170 -10.48 9.41 8.82
CA VAL A 170 -9.34 8.63 8.36
C VAL A 170 -8.63 7.98 9.55
N PRO A 171 -8.08 6.77 9.39
CA PRO A 171 -8.16 5.93 8.19
C PRO A 171 -9.54 5.29 8.01
N THR A 172 -9.99 5.16 6.78
CA THR A 172 -11.15 4.35 6.43
C THR A 172 -10.72 3.35 5.37
N VAL A 173 -10.99 2.08 5.61
CA VAL A 173 -10.61 0.98 4.73
C VAL A 173 -11.83 0.42 4.01
N PHE A 174 -11.69 0.26 2.70
CA PHE A 174 -12.65 -0.45 1.85
C PHE A 174 -12.04 -1.77 1.41
N LEU A 175 -12.85 -2.81 1.39
CA LEU A 175 -12.49 -4.12 0.87
C LEU A 175 -13.47 -4.50 -0.24
N ASN A 176 -12.94 -4.69 -1.44
CA ASN A 176 -13.74 -5.06 -2.62
C ASN A 176 -14.92 -4.11 -2.85
N GLY A 177 -14.68 -2.82 -2.62
CA GLY A 177 -15.67 -1.77 -2.83
C GLY A 177 -16.64 -1.51 -1.67
N ALA A 178 -16.59 -2.29 -0.60
CA ALA A 178 -17.45 -2.11 0.58
C ALA A 178 -16.62 -1.66 1.78
N GLU A 179 -17.21 -0.86 2.65
CA GLU A 179 -16.51 -0.41 3.87
C GLU A 179 -16.15 -1.61 4.75
N PHE A 180 -14.87 -1.68 5.11
CA PHE A 180 -14.31 -2.75 5.94
C PHE A 180 -14.11 -2.30 7.39
N GLY A 181 -13.61 -1.09 7.59
CA GLY A 181 -13.38 -0.57 8.93
C GLY A 181 -12.89 0.86 8.95
N GLN A 182 -12.95 1.48 10.09
CA GLN A 182 -12.47 2.83 10.37
C GLN A 182 -11.56 2.81 11.59
N GLY A 183 -10.61 3.75 11.62
CA GLY A 183 -9.70 3.90 12.72
C GLY A 183 -8.54 2.92 12.68
N ARG A 184 -7.69 3.00 13.67
CA ARG A 184 -6.50 2.18 13.77
C ARG A 184 -6.85 0.71 13.91
N MET A 185 -6.19 -0.13 13.10
CA MET A 185 -6.30 -1.59 13.17
C MET A 185 -4.91 -2.19 13.09
N THR A 186 -4.63 -3.17 13.94
CA THR A 186 -3.39 -3.95 13.84
C THR A 186 -3.54 -5.01 12.73
N ILE A 187 -2.42 -5.55 12.27
CA ILE A 187 -2.46 -6.63 11.28
C ILE A 187 -3.21 -7.85 11.81
N GLU A 188 -3.05 -8.16 13.09
CA GLU A 188 -3.75 -9.26 13.75
C GLU A 188 -5.26 -9.04 13.75
N GLU A 189 -5.71 -7.82 14.03
CA GLU A 189 -7.13 -7.47 14.02
C GLU A 189 -7.72 -7.56 12.61
N ILE A 190 -6.97 -7.12 11.60
CA ILE A 190 -7.40 -7.21 10.19
C ILE A 190 -7.56 -8.67 9.79
N VAL A 191 -6.55 -9.49 10.07
CA VAL A 191 -6.57 -10.93 9.74
C VAL A 191 -7.72 -11.63 10.45
N ALA A 192 -7.90 -11.36 11.75
CA ALA A 192 -8.98 -11.95 12.53
C ALA A 192 -10.36 -11.59 11.96
N LYS A 193 -10.53 -10.34 11.52
CA LYS A 193 -11.78 -9.89 10.92
C LYS A 193 -12.07 -10.60 9.60
N LEU A 194 -11.04 -10.86 8.80
CA LEU A 194 -11.16 -11.61 7.56
C LEU A 194 -11.48 -13.07 7.81
N ASP A 195 -10.80 -13.71 8.76
CA ASP A 195 -11.03 -15.10 9.13
C ASP A 195 -12.44 -15.31 9.67
N THR A 196 -12.92 -14.42 10.54
CA THR A 196 -14.28 -14.47 11.07
C THR A 196 -15.31 -14.38 9.94
N GLY A 197 -15.09 -13.50 8.96
CA GLY A 197 -15.95 -13.37 7.80
C GLY A 197 -15.95 -14.64 6.94
N ALA A 198 -14.80 -15.24 6.74
CA ALA A 198 -14.66 -16.47 5.98
C ALA A 198 -15.35 -17.65 6.69
N ALA A 199 -15.16 -17.77 8.00
CA ALA A 199 -15.81 -18.81 8.81
C ALA A 199 -17.34 -18.66 8.80
N ALA A 200 -17.83 -17.43 8.92
CA ALA A 200 -19.28 -17.18 8.86
C ALA A 200 -19.87 -17.56 7.50
N ARG A 201 -19.19 -17.22 6.40
CA ARG A 201 -19.63 -17.60 5.04
C ARG A 201 -19.62 -19.11 4.84
N ALA A 202 -18.56 -19.77 5.30
CA ALA A 202 -18.48 -21.22 5.23
C ALA A 202 -19.60 -21.92 6.02
N ALA A 203 -19.91 -21.40 7.20
CA ALA A 203 -21.02 -21.90 8.02
C ALA A 203 -22.37 -21.73 7.31
N ASP A 204 -22.60 -20.58 6.67
CA ASP A 204 -23.81 -20.32 5.90
C ASP A 204 -23.94 -21.25 4.68
N GLU A 205 -22.85 -21.51 3.98
CA GLU A 205 -22.83 -22.45 2.85
C GLU A 205 -23.17 -23.88 3.30
N ILE A 206 -22.67 -24.29 4.45
CA ILE A 206 -22.98 -25.61 5.03
C ILE A 206 -24.46 -25.69 5.41
N LYS A 207 -25.01 -24.63 6.00
CA LYS A 207 -26.44 -24.59 6.35
C LYS A 207 -27.37 -24.58 5.15
N ALA A 208 -26.93 -24.04 4.03
CA ALA A 208 -27.67 -23.98 2.78
C ALA A 208 -27.75 -25.33 2.05
N LYS A 209 -26.91 -26.30 2.42
CA LYS A 209 -26.89 -27.66 1.87
C LYS A 209 -27.69 -28.62 2.74
#